data_f61f1b7de162f2948fad885231f308ec
#
_entry.id   f61f1b7de162f2948fad885231f308ec
#
_cell.length_a   1.000
_cell.length_b   1.000
_cell.length_c   1.000
_cell.angle_alpha   90.00
_cell.angle_beta   90.00
_cell.angle_gamma   90.00
#
_symmetry.space_group_name_H-M   'P 1'
#
loop_
_entity.id
_entity.type
_entity.pdbx_description
1 polymer ?
#
loop_
_entity_poly.entity_id
_entity_poly.type
_entity_poly.pdbx_seq_one_letter_code
_entity_poly.pdbx_strand_id
1 'polypeptide(L)'
;MFNLLRLFKSKSKFQKHSSNFYFSSAITTEDFKEMQNLNIKTIVSCVPDSELSNNTFSEIHYKSDEYNLKSYHIPFSPGQMTQDHIDKAREITKNNSSPFLFYCRSGRRAQAIIQRVE
;
A
#
# COMPACT_ATOMS: atom_id res chain seq x y z
N MET A 1 -24.34 20.12 10.77
CA MET A 1 -23.91 19.87 10.47
C MET A 1 -22.97 19.32 10.26
N PHE A 2 -22.53 19.35 10.40
CA PHE A 2 -21.75 18.65 10.32
C PHE A 2 -21.23 18.13 9.28
N ASN A 3 -21.57 18.20 8.58
CA ASN A 3 -21.42 17.36 7.47
C ASN A 3 -20.38 17.77 6.50
N LEU A 4 -20.10 19.02 6.39
CA LEU A 4 -19.07 19.51 5.52
C LEU A 4 -17.71 18.94 5.89
N LEU A 5 -17.39 18.91 7.16
CA LEU A 5 -16.16 18.30 7.62
C LEU A 5 -16.09 16.83 7.30
N ARG A 6 -17.20 16.15 7.42
CA ARG A 6 -17.25 14.75 7.10
C ARG A 6 -16.97 14.47 5.65
N LEU A 7 -17.51 15.30 4.77
CA LEU A 7 -17.26 15.13 3.35
C LEU A 7 -15.78 15.27 3.02
N PHE A 8 -15.11 16.24 3.63
CA PHE A 8 -13.68 16.39 3.39
C PHE A 8 -12.90 15.24 3.96
N LYS A 9 -13.27 14.77 5.13
CA LYS A 9 -12.57 13.68 5.76
C LYS A 9 -12.81 12.35 5.09
N SER A 10 -13.90 12.23 4.34
CA SER A 10 -14.19 10.97 3.69
C SER A 10 -13.29 10.71 2.50
N LYS A 11 -12.56 11.73 2.05
CA LYS A 11 -11.64 11.54 0.93
C LYS A 11 -10.36 10.91 1.45
N SER A 12 -10.24 9.65 1.19
CA SER A 12 -9.08 8.86 1.60
C SER A 12 -8.21 8.59 0.40
N LYS A 13 -6.90 8.52 0.62
CA LYS A 13 -6.00 8.10 -0.46
C LYS A 13 -6.12 6.60 -0.72
N PHE A 14 -6.71 5.85 0.22
CA PHE A 14 -6.79 4.39 0.12
C PHE A 14 -8.02 4.02 -0.68
N GLN A 15 -7.79 3.44 -1.85
CA GLN A 15 -8.88 3.06 -2.73
C GLN A 15 -9.07 1.55 -2.69
N LYS A 16 -10.32 1.13 -2.55
CA LYS A 16 -10.63 -0.28 -2.48
C LYS A 16 -10.72 -0.85 -3.89
N HIS A 17 -9.87 -1.81 -4.17
CA HIS A 17 -9.89 -2.51 -5.45
C HIS A 17 -10.86 -3.68 -5.40
N SER A 18 -10.84 -4.41 -4.29
CA SER A 18 -11.72 -5.54 -4.05
C SER A 18 -11.77 -5.75 -2.55
N SER A 19 -12.48 -6.78 -2.11
CA SER A 19 -12.61 -7.04 -0.67
C SER A 19 -11.26 -7.32 -0.02
N ASN A 20 -10.27 -7.79 -0.78
CA ASN A 20 -8.98 -8.17 -0.24
C ASN A 20 -7.86 -7.19 -0.56
N PHE A 21 -8.09 -6.21 -1.41
CA PHE A 21 -7.03 -5.34 -1.90
C PHE A 21 -7.40 -3.87 -1.88
N TYR A 22 -6.47 -3.06 -1.35
CA TYR A 22 -6.49 -1.61 -1.45
C TYR A 22 -5.24 -1.16 -2.19
N PHE A 23 -5.30 0.00 -2.81
CA PHE A 23 -4.12 0.63 -3.38
C PHE A 23 -4.12 2.12 -3.06
N SER A 24 -2.94 2.73 -3.09
CA SER A 24 -2.85 4.16 -2.78
C SER A 24 -1.58 4.77 -3.34
N SER A 25 -1.53 6.09 -3.31
CA SER A 25 -0.29 6.83 -3.48
C SER A 25 0.61 6.60 -2.26
N ALA A 26 1.81 7.18 -2.29
CA ALA A 26 2.80 6.98 -1.25
C ALA A 26 2.22 7.29 0.13
N ILE A 27 2.47 6.40 1.08
CA ILE A 27 1.97 6.56 2.44
C ILE A 27 3.04 7.21 3.31
N THR A 28 2.59 7.74 4.42
CA THR A 28 3.46 8.34 5.42
C THR A 28 3.24 7.64 6.75
N THR A 29 4.10 7.94 7.72
CA THR A 29 3.93 7.34 9.05
C THR A 29 2.65 7.81 9.72
N GLU A 30 2.02 8.87 9.23
CA GLU A 30 0.77 9.37 9.80
C GLU A 30 -0.47 8.66 9.24
N ASP A 31 -0.29 7.83 8.23
CA ASP A 31 -1.40 7.12 7.60
C ASP A 31 -1.79 5.83 8.32
N PHE A 32 -1.00 5.41 9.29
CA PHE A 32 -1.18 4.07 9.88
C PHE A 32 -2.47 3.94 10.67
N LYS A 33 -2.93 5.03 11.26
CA LYS A 33 -4.18 4.94 12.01
C LYS A 33 -5.35 4.66 11.06
N GLU A 34 -5.35 5.30 9.91
CA GLU A 34 -6.40 5.04 8.92
C GLU A 34 -6.31 3.62 8.37
N MET A 35 -5.09 3.15 8.12
CA MET A 35 -4.92 1.77 7.67
C MET A 35 -5.45 0.78 8.69
N GLN A 36 -5.22 1.07 9.96
CA GLN A 36 -5.74 0.23 11.04
C GLN A 36 -7.28 0.23 11.03
N ASN A 37 -7.88 1.41 10.82
CA ASN A 37 -9.33 1.51 10.75
C ASN A 37 -9.90 0.74 9.57
N LEU A 38 -9.14 0.61 8.49
CA LEU A 38 -9.54 -0.19 7.33
C LEU A 38 -9.21 -1.67 7.50
N ASN A 39 -8.63 -2.01 8.64
CA ASN A 39 -8.29 -3.40 8.96
C ASN A 39 -7.25 -4.00 8.03
N ILE A 40 -6.40 -3.15 7.44
CA ILE A 40 -5.32 -3.63 6.57
C ILE A 40 -4.33 -4.43 7.41
N LYS A 41 -3.89 -5.56 6.89
CA LYS A 41 -2.99 -6.48 7.59
C LYS A 41 -1.60 -6.53 7.00
N THR A 42 -1.48 -6.30 5.70
CA THR A 42 -0.21 -6.45 5.00
C THR A 42 -0.02 -5.30 4.02
N ILE A 43 1.17 -4.72 4.03
CA ILE A 43 1.51 -3.56 3.20
C ILE A 43 2.60 -3.97 2.23
N VAL A 44 2.44 -3.59 0.96
CA VAL A 44 3.45 -3.84 -0.07
C VAL A 44 3.78 -2.52 -0.75
N SER A 45 5.03 -2.09 -0.63
CA SER A 45 5.51 -0.89 -1.30
C SER A 45 6.09 -1.26 -2.65
N CYS A 46 5.62 -0.59 -3.70
CA CYS A 46 6.16 -0.78 -5.05
C CYS A 46 7.02 0.38 -5.49
N VAL A 47 7.28 1.35 -4.62
CA VAL A 47 8.03 2.54 -5.00
C VAL A 47 9.48 2.42 -4.56
N PRO A 48 10.43 2.65 -5.48
CA PRO A 48 11.85 2.71 -5.07
C PRO A 48 12.09 3.90 -4.16
N ASP A 49 12.96 3.71 -3.17
CA ASP A 49 13.27 4.78 -2.22
C ASP A 49 13.84 6.01 -2.92
N SER A 50 14.48 5.84 -4.09
CA SER A 50 15.05 6.96 -4.83
C SER A 50 13.98 7.93 -5.33
N GLU A 51 12.71 7.53 -5.35
CA GLU A 51 11.62 8.42 -5.76
C GLU A 51 11.01 9.18 -4.57
N LEU A 52 11.52 8.95 -3.36
CA LEU A 52 10.93 9.50 -2.15
C LEU A 52 11.92 10.41 -1.45
N SER A 53 11.44 11.52 -0.89
CA SER A 53 12.27 12.40 -0.08
C SER A 53 12.25 11.99 1.39
N ASN A 54 11.18 11.33 1.83
CA ASN A 54 11.05 10.81 3.18
C ASN A 54 10.07 9.64 3.15
N ASN A 55 9.80 9.06 4.30
CA ASN A 55 8.92 7.89 4.41
C ASN A 55 9.40 6.77 3.50
N THR A 56 10.71 6.50 3.56
CA THR A 56 11.32 5.41 2.82
C THR A 56 10.77 4.08 3.32
N PHE A 57 11.06 3.01 2.59
CA PHE A 57 10.52 1.72 3.00
C PHE A 57 10.97 1.33 4.41
N SER A 58 12.22 1.62 4.78
CA SER A 58 12.66 1.24 6.14
C SER A 58 11.88 1.98 7.20
N GLU A 59 11.52 3.25 6.96
CA GLU A 59 10.70 4.01 7.90
C GLU A 59 9.29 3.42 7.99
N ILE A 60 8.72 3.07 6.85
CA ILE A 60 7.39 2.47 6.81
C ILE A 60 7.42 1.09 7.48
N HIS A 61 8.46 0.31 7.23
CA HIS A 61 8.60 -1.01 7.82
C HIS A 61 8.68 -0.93 9.35
N TYR A 62 9.47 0.01 9.85
CA TYR A 62 9.60 0.21 11.29
C TYR A 62 8.25 0.58 11.91
N LYS A 63 7.52 1.50 11.26
CA LYS A 63 6.21 1.91 11.75
C LYS A 63 5.20 0.77 11.67
N SER A 64 5.31 -0.06 10.63
CA SER A 64 4.43 -1.22 10.49
C SER A 64 4.53 -2.14 11.68
N ASP A 65 5.76 -2.37 12.17
CA ASP A 65 5.95 -3.23 13.32
C ASP A 65 5.22 -2.69 14.55
N GLU A 66 5.19 -1.38 14.73
CA GLU A 66 4.48 -0.77 15.85
C GLU A 66 2.99 -1.04 15.81
N TYR A 67 2.45 -1.23 14.61
CA TYR A 67 1.02 -1.47 14.41
C TYR A 67 0.70 -2.93 14.15
N ASN A 68 1.70 -3.82 14.30
CA ASN A 68 1.53 -5.26 14.04
C ASN A 68 1.10 -5.56 12.61
N LEU A 69 1.62 -4.78 11.66
CA LEU A 69 1.37 -5.01 10.25
C LEU A 69 2.63 -5.60 9.63
N LYS A 70 2.46 -6.48 8.65
CA LYS A 70 3.57 -6.98 7.85
C LYS A 70 3.80 -6.01 6.70
N SER A 71 5.05 -5.79 6.34
CA SER A 71 5.37 -4.91 5.21
C SER A 71 6.46 -5.51 4.35
N TYR A 72 6.34 -5.30 3.05
CA TYR A 72 7.23 -5.86 2.05
C TYR A 72 7.54 -4.82 0.99
N HIS A 73 8.67 -4.97 0.32
CA HIS A 73 9.14 -4.02 -0.68
C HIS A 73 9.37 -4.73 -2.00
N ILE A 74 8.63 -4.33 -3.03
CA ILE A 74 8.81 -4.82 -4.39
C ILE A 74 9.00 -3.59 -5.27
N PRO A 75 10.20 -2.94 -5.21
CA PRO A 75 10.38 -1.69 -5.93
C PRO A 75 10.57 -1.92 -7.43
N PHE A 76 9.87 -1.13 -8.23
CA PHE A 76 10.11 -1.10 -9.68
C PHE A 76 9.68 0.24 -10.24
N SER A 77 10.34 0.65 -11.31
CA SER A 77 10.06 1.92 -11.97
C SER A 77 8.80 1.82 -12.83
N PRO A 78 8.17 2.96 -13.15
CA PRO A 78 6.98 2.92 -14.00
C PRO A 78 7.26 2.22 -15.33
N GLY A 79 6.36 1.32 -15.72
CA GLY A 79 6.50 0.59 -16.95
C GLY A 79 7.54 -0.52 -16.92
N GLN A 80 8.13 -0.80 -15.76
CA GLN A 80 9.20 -1.79 -15.64
C GLN A 80 8.79 -2.99 -14.78
N MET A 81 7.50 -3.28 -14.68
CA MET A 81 7.04 -4.44 -13.93
C MET A 81 7.43 -5.71 -14.67
N THR A 82 8.10 -6.62 -13.97
CA THR A 82 8.54 -7.89 -14.55
C THR A 82 7.75 -9.04 -13.95
N GLN A 83 7.91 -10.22 -14.58
CA GLN A 83 7.28 -11.43 -14.03
C GLN A 83 7.81 -11.72 -12.63
N ASP A 84 9.06 -11.40 -12.36
CA ASP A 84 9.63 -11.61 -11.03
C ASP A 84 8.92 -10.77 -9.98
N HIS A 85 8.59 -9.53 -10.30
CA HIS A 85 7.81 -8.70 -9.39
C HIS A 85 6.44 -9.32 -9.11
N ILE A 86 5.79 -9.82 -10.16
CA ILE A 86 4.47 -10.43 -10.04
C ILE A 86 4.55 -11.69 -9.18
N ASP A 87 5.57 -12.51 -9.39
CA ASP A 87 5.73 -13.74 -8.63
C ASP A 87 5.96 -13.45 -7.14
N LYS A 88 6.75 -12.42 -6.84
CA LYS A 88 6.96 -12.02 -5.46
C LYS A 88 5.68 -11.55 -4.82
N ALA A 89 4.90 -10.76 -5.55
CA ALA A 89 3.62 -10.27 -5.03
C ALA A 89 2.67 -11.43 -4.76
N ARG A 90 2.62 -12.41 -5.66
CA ARG A 90 1.78 -13.58 -5.46
C ARG A 90 2.19 -14.35 -4.21
N GLU A 91 3.49 -14.49 -3.99
CA GLU A 91 3.97 -15.20 -2.82
C GLU A 91 3.59 -14.46 -1.55
N ILE A 92 3.72 -13.13 -1.55
CA ILE A 92 3.32 -12.35 -0.38
C ILE A 92 1.84 -12.51 -0.08
N THR A 93 0.99 -12.43 -1.09
CA THR A 93 -0.45 -12.54 -0.86
C THR A 93 -0.84 -13.95 -0.45
N LYS A 94 -0.10 -14.96 -0.88
CA LYS A 94 -0.37 -16.34 -0.50
C LYS A 94 0.01 -16.60 0.95
N ASN A 95 1.08 -15.96 1.43
CA ASN A 95 1.64 -16.28 2.74
C ASN A 95 1.30 -15.28 3.82
N ASN A 96 0.46 -14.31 3.53
CA ASN A 96 0.09 -13.26 4.49
C ASN A 96 -1.41 -13.05 4.49
N SER A 97 -1.87 -12.21 5.43
CA SER A 97 -3.29 -12.00 5.63
C SER A 97 -3.79 -10.76 4.90
N SER A 98 -4.99 -10.90 4.31
CA SER A 98 -5.70 -9.77 3.72
C SER A 98 -6.46 -9.02 4.81
N PRO A 99 -6.88 -7.78 4.58
CA PRO A 99 -6.69 -7.00 3.35
C PRO A 99 -5.26 -6.54 3.15
N PHE A 100 -4.86 -6.48 1.89
CA PHE A 100 -3.54 -6.01 1.48
C PHE A 100 -3.63 -4.58 1.00
N LEU A 101 -2.61 -3.78 1.33
CA LEU A 101 -2.44 -2.46 0.72
C LEU A 101 -1.19 -2.49 -0.13
N PHE A 102 -1.33 -2.22 -1.41
CA PHE A 102 -0.19 -1.98 -2.29
C PHE A 102 -0.11 -0.49 -2.56
N TYR A 103 1.07 0.10 -2.48
CA TYR A 103 1.20 1.51 -2.78
C TYR A 103 2.44 1.78 -3.61
N CYS A 104 2.39 2.90 -4.35
CA CYS A 104 3.54 3.42 -5.05
C CYS A 104 3.44 4.93 -5.00
N ARG A 105 4.14 5.64 -5.87
CA ARG A 105 4.14 7.09 -5.78
C ARG A 105 2.77 7.69 -6.09
N SER A 106 2.09 7.21 -7.13
CA SER A 106 0.78 7.72 -7.53
C SER A 106 -0.36 6.74 -7.35
N GLY A 107 -0.03 5.47 -7.11
CA GLY A 107 -1.04 4.41 -7.00
C GLY A 107 -1.18 3.57 -8.27
N ARG A 108 -0.66 4.04 -9.40
CA ARG A 108 -0.87 3.34 -10.67
C ARG A 108 -0.13 2.02 -10.76
N ARG A 109 1.15 2.00 -10.35
CA ARG A 109 1.91 0.74 -10.34
C ARG A 109 1.31 -0.24 -9.38
N ALA A 110 0.85 0.26 -8.24
CA ALA A 110 0.21 -0.58 -7.24
C ALA A 110 -1.04 -1.23 -7.80
N GLN A 111 -1.89 -0.46 -8.45
CA GLN A 111 -3.10 -1.01 -9.05
C GLN A 111 -2.76 -2.01 -10.14
N ALA A 112 -1.74 -1.72 -10.94
CA ALA A 112 -1.37 -2.59 -12.05
C ALA A 112 -0.91 -3.96 -11.54
N ILE A 113 -0.10 -4.01 -10.47
CA ILE A 113 0.37 -5.28 -9.97
C ILE A 113 -0.74 -6.07 -9.29
N ILE A 114 -1.66 -5.38 -8.61
CA ILE A 114 -2.81 -6.06 -8.02
C ILE A 114 -3.61 -6.79 -9.10
N GLN A 115 -3.81 -6.16 -10.24
CA GLN A 115 -4.55 -6.76 -11.35
C GLN A 115 -3.90 -8.03 -11.87
N ARG A 116 -2.59 -8.16 -11.67
CA ARG A 116 -1.85 -9.34 -12.14
C ARG A 116 -1.85 -10.46 -11.11
N VAL A 117 -2.07 -10.17 -9.83
CA VAL A 117 -2.00 -11.19 -8.79
C VAL A 117 -3.37 -11.58 -8.26
N GLU A 118 -4.37 -10.82 -8.55
CA GLU A 118 -5.73 -11.10 -8.10
C GLU A 118 -6.45 -12.19 -8.98
#